data_fb54f12cf111050a4cd55e5b6d6bf1e1
#
_entry.id   fb54f12cf111050a4cd55e5b6d6bf1e1
#
_cell.length_a   1.000
_cell.length_b   1.000
_cell.length_c   1.000
_cell.angle_alpha   90.00
_cell.angle_beta   90.00
_cell.angle_gamma   90.00
#
_symmetry.space_group_name_H-M   'P 1'
#
loop_
_entity.id
_entity.type
_entity.pdbx_description
1 polymer ?
#
loop_
_entity_poly.entity_id
_entity_poly.type
_entity_poly.pdbx_seq_one_letter_code
_entity_poly.pdbx_strand_id
1 'polypeptide(L)'
;MGVEAGDPVVPDSPFLVMNGSGNYLGKGWDDRVGCAVLVEAIRRTASMPHANQLFYVATTQEEVGLRGARAAVNAVKPDIGIAIEGGITGDVPGDRPEETQVKLGAGPGMFLYDSSTIANRKMVAFTRKTATAKGLPLQVDLVQGYGDDSAEMQTMDGGAPTINLVVPVRYTHSHNGIVNRQDFDQTVDLVVAMLVQMDAKTVEELRDFAPVP
;
A
#
# COMPACT_ATOMS: atom_id res chain seq x y z
N MET A 1 -0.20 38.90 -8.90
CA MET A 1 -0.08 37.46 -8.60
C MET A 1 -1.45 36.87 -8.86
N GLY A 2 -1.57 35.88 -9.73
CA GLY A 2 -2.86 35.31 -10.10
C GLY A 2 -3.32 34.20 -9.14
N VAL A 3 -3.33 34.46 -7.83
CA VAL A 3 -3.82 33.54 -6.81
C VAL A 3 -5.28 33.89 -6.52
N GLU A 4 -6.15 32.90 -6.57
CA GLU A 4 -7.59 33.05 -6.35
C GLU A 4 -8.05 32.25 -5.12
N ALA A 5 -9.24 32.55 -4.62
CA ALA A 5 -9.84 31.79 -3.52
C ALA A 5 -10.10 30.35 -3.96
N GLY A 6 -9.56 29.39 -3.24
CA GLY A 6 -9.62 27.96 -3.57
C GLY A 6 -8.31 27.38 -4.11
N ASP A 7 -7.34 28.21 -4.45
CA ASP A 7 -6.03 27.74 -4.86
C ASP A 7 -5.29 27.10 -3.66
N PRO A 8 -4.66 25.93 -3.86
CA PRO A 8 -3.88 25.31 -2.81
C PRO A 8 -2.58 26.08 -2.56
N VAL A 9 -2.26 26.29 -1.28
CA VAL A 9 -0.98 26.85 -0.85
C VAL A 9 -0.23 25.80 -0.06
N VAL A 10 0.94 25.39 -0.55
CA VAL A 10 1.75 24.35 0.05
C VAL A 10 3.18 24.85 0.26
N PRO A 11 3.92 24.35 1.27
CA PRO A 11 5.34 24.64 1.43
C PRO A 11 6.14 24.19 0.20
N ASP A 12 7.17 24.96 -0.14
CA ASP A 12 8.18 24.53 -1.12
C ASP A 12 9.12 23.54 -0.46
N SER A 13 8.92 22.26 -0.76
CA SER A 13 9.67 21.15 -0.18
C SER A 13 10.48 20.47 -1.27
N PRO A 14 11.81 20.66 -1.32
CA PRO A 14 12.66 20.07 -2.33
C PRO A 14 12.79 18.56 -2.12
N PHE A 15 12.96 17.82 -3.23
CA PHE A 15 13.41 16.44 -3.16
C PHE A 15 14.91 16.37 -2.87
N LEU A 16 15.29 15.62 -1.84
CA LEU A 16 16.68 15.46 -1.43
C LEU A 16 17.04 13.98 -1.25
N VAL A 17 18.19 13.59 -1.78
CA VAL A 17 18.82 12.32 -1.43
C VAL A 17 19.62 12.53 -0.16
N MET A 18 19.23 11.82 0.91
CA MET A 18 19.89 11.98 2.21
C MET A 18 21.21 11.19 2.23
N ASN A 19 22.28 11.85 2.66
CA ASN A 19 23.63 11.30 2.62
C ASN A 19 23.75 9.95 3.35
N GLY A 20 24.26 8.93 2.63
CA GLY A 20 24.72 7.67 3.19
C GLY A 20 23.64 6.72 3.73
N SER A 21 22.36 7.07 3.60
CA SER A 21 21.27 6.30 4.24
C SER A 21 20.36 5.52 3.28
N GLY A 22 20.43 5.78 1.96
CA GLY A 22 19.45 5.28 1.01
C GLY A 22 18.05 5.87 1.19
N ASN A 23 17.94 6.93 2.01
CA ASN A 23 16.70 7.62 2.29
C ASN A 23 16.51 8.83 1.38
N TYR A 24 15.25 9.10 1.06
CA TYR A 24 14.84 10.25 0.25
C TYR A 24 13.85 11.10 1.05
N LEU A 25 14.15 12.37 1.14
CA LEU A 25 13.25 13.37 1.70
C LEU A 25 12.48 14.03 0.55
N GLY A 26 11.17 14.18 0.72
CA GLY A 26 10.31 14.85 -0.26
C GLY A 26 8.90 15.03 0.27
N LYS A 27 8.04 15.63 -0.54
CA LYS A 27 6.62 15.84 -0.23
C LYS A 27 5.72 14.86 -0.95
N GLY A 28 4.55 14.59 -0.34
CA GLY A 28 3.49 13.78 -0.98
C GLY A 28 3.92 12.35 -1.27
N TRP A 29 4.76 11.77 -0.40
CA TRP A 29 5.04 10.33 -0.48
C TRP A 29 3.76 9.52 -0.27
N ASP A 30 2.91 9.98 0.57
CA ASP A 30 1.54 9.57 0.72
C ASP A 30 0.64 10.33 -0.29
N ASP A 31 0.06 9.65 -1.35
CA ASP A 31 0.53 8.30 -1.68
C ASP A 31 1.14 8.25 -3.09
N ARG A 32 2.09 9.10 -3.37
CA ARG A 32 2.85 9.02 -4.64
C ARG A 32 3.84 7.86 -4.64
N VAL A 33 4.24 7.37 -3.46
CA VAL A 33 5.12 6.19 -3.40
C VAL A 33 4.40 4.93 -3.81
N GLY A 34 3.13 4.75 -3.42
CA GLY A 34 2.28 3.66 -3.91
C GLY A 34 2.04 3.77 -5.41
N CYS A 35 1.76 4.97 -5.93
CA CYS A 35 1.70 5.20 -7.38
C CYS A 35 3.00 4.79 -8.09
N ALA A 36 4.16 5.06 -7.51
CA ALA A 36 5.44 4.64 -8.08
C ALA A 36 5.62 3.11 -8.05
N VAL A 37 5.16 2.44 -6.99
CA VAL A 37 5.11 0.98 -6.92
C VAL A 37 4.24 0.41 -8.04
N LEU A 38 3.05 1.00 -8.28
CA LEU A 38 2.18 0.58 -9.40
C LEU A 38 2.89 0.71 -10.75
N VAL A 39 3.53 1.84 -11.03
CA VAL A 39 4.26 2.05 -12.29
C VAL A 39 5.34 1.00 -12.48
N GLU A 40 6.11 0.68 -11.45
CA GLU A 40 7.17 -0.32 -11.53
C GLU A 40 6.59 -1.74 -11.63
N ALA A 41 5.48 -2.04 -10.95
CA ALA A 41 4.78 -3.31 -11.08
C ALA A 41 4.24 -3.53 -12.51
N ILE A 42 3.65 -2.50 -13.14
CA ILE A 42 3.22 -2.55 -14.54
C ILE A 42 4.41 -2.90 -15.46
N ARG A 43 5.53 -2.18 -15.30
CA ARG A 43 6.72 -2.40 -16.13
C ARG A 43 7.25 -3.83 -16.04
N ARG A 44 7.27 -4.40 -14.83
CA ARG A 44 7.78 -5.75 -14.60
C ARG A 44 6.81 -6.83 -15.07
N THR A 45 5.53 -6.70 -14.75
CA THR A 45 4.53 -7.71 -15.12
C THR A 45 4.19 -7.71 -16.60
N ALA A 46 4.38 -6.60 -17.33
CA ALA A 46 4.14 -6.52 -18.78
C ALA A 46 4.91 -7.58 -19.59
N SER A 47 6.05 -8.05 -19.09
CA SER A 47 6.88 -9.07 -19.75
C SER A 47 6.85 -10.43 -19.04
N MET A 48 6.07 -10.58 -17.97
CA MET A 48 5.98 -11.80 -17.17
C MET A 48 4.67 -12.51 -17.45
N PRO A 49 4.65 -13.86 -17.55
CA PRO A 49 3.40 -14.59 -17.63
C PRO A 49 2.63 -14.46 -16.31
N HIS A 50 1.36 -14.13 -16.41
CA HIS A 50 0.41 -14.14 -15.30
C HIS A 50 -0.95 -14.62 -15.76
N ALA A 51 -1.69 -15.29 -14.88
CA ALA A 51 -2.93 -15.95 -15.24
C ALA A 51 -4.16 -15.03 -15.15
N ASN A 52 -4.07 -13.94 -14.39
CA ASN A 52 -5.20 -13.05 -14.11
C ASN A 52 -5.18 -11.80 -14.97
N GLN A 53 -6.34 -11.18 -15.12
CA GLN A 53 -6.43 -9.82 -15.60
C GLN A 53 -6.04 -8.87 -14.45
N LEU A 54 -5.04 -8.02 -14.69
CA LEU A 54 -4.51 -7.08 -13.70
C LEU A 54 -5.03 -5.68 -14.02
N PHE A 55 -5.60 -5.03 -13.02
CA PHE A 55 -6.01 -3.64 -13.05
C PHE A 55 -5.11 -2.85 -12.11
N TYR A 56 -4.43 -1.86 -12.63
CA TYR A 56 -3.60 -0.92 -11.86
C TYR A 56 -4.32 0.41 -11.83
N VAL A 57 -4.70 0.84 -10.66
CA VAL A 57 -5.55 2.00 -10.46
C VAL A 57 -4.88 2.99 -9.53
N ALA A 58 -4.55 4.17 -10.03
CA ALA A 58 -4.18 5.31 -9.20
C ALA A 58 -5.44 6.12 -8.92
N THR A 59 -5.88 6.10 -7.69
CA THR A 59 -7.12 6.75 -7.26
C THR A 59 -6.92 8.23 -6.97
N THR A 60 -7.99 8.97 -6.88
CA THR A 60 -8.00 10.37 -6.49
C THR A 60 -8.87 10.56 -5.27
N GLN A 61 -8.59 11.61 -4.48
CA GLN A 61 -9.42 11.99 -3.34
C GLN A 61 -9.53 10.88 -2.28
N GLU A 62 -8.45 10.16 -2.05
CA GLU A 62 -8.34 9.20 -0.96
C GLU A 62 -8.49 9.91 0.38
N GLU A 63 -7.69 10.95 0.66
CA GLU A 63 -7.60 11.76 1.88
C GLU A 63 -8.91 12.44 2.33
N VAL A 64 -9.91 12.49 1.45
CA VAL A 64 -11.21 13.13 1.70
C VAL A 64 -12.37 12.15 1.61
N GLY A 65 -12.11 10.87 1.81
CA GLY A 65 -13.13 9.82 1.93
C GLY A 65 -13.12 8.77 0.83
N LEU A 66 -11.96 8.30 0.38
CA LEU A 66 -11.75 7.13 -0.49
C LEU A 66 -12.56 7.18 -1.80
N ARG A 67 -12.79 8.40 -2.33
CA ARG A 67 -13.78 8.62 -3.39
C ARG A 67 -13.40 8.00 -4.71
N GLY A 68 -12.11 8.07 -5.05
CA GLY A 68 -11.57 7.45 -6.26
C GLY A 68 -11.64 5.93 -6.21
N ALA A 69 -11.31 5.32 -5.08
CA ALA A 69 -11.40 3.89 -4.87
C ALA A 69 -12.83 3.38 -5.02
N ARG A 70 -13.80 4.07 -4.40
CA ARG A 70 -15.22 3.74 -4.55
C ARG A 70 -15.67 3.71 -6.01
N ALA A 71 -15.27 4.72 -6.78
CA ALA A 71 -15.60 4.77 -8.21
C ALA A 71 -14.91 3.66 -9.00
N ALA A 72 -13.64 3.41 -8.71
CA ALA A 72 -12.83 2.38 -9.38
C ALA A 72 -13.34 0.97 -9.11
N VAL A 73 -13.65 0.63 -7.85
CA VAL A 73 -14.19 -0.68 -7.48
C VAL A 73 -15.50 -0.98 -8.18
N ASN A 74 -16.39 0.02 -8.30
CA ASN A 74 -17.64 -0.14 -9.04
C ASN A 74 -17.43 -0.40 -10.54
N ALA A 75 -16.37 0.16 -11.11
CA ALA A 75 -16.04 -0.03 -12.53
C ALA A 75 -15.32 -1.35 -12.80
N VAL A 76 -14.38 -1.71 -11.92
CA VAL A 76 -13.49 -2.89 -12.09
C VAL A 76 -14.12 -4.17 -11.56
N LYS A 77 -14.81 -4.10 -10.41
CA LYS A 77 -15.38 -5.26 -9.68
C LYS A 77 -14.35 -6.35 -9.45
N PRO A 78 -13.28 -6.07 -8.68
CA PRO A 78 -12.16 -6.97 -8.54
C PRO A 78 -12.53 -8.23 -7.75
N ASP A 79 -11.94 -9.36 -8.12
CA ASP A 79 -12.00 -10.61 -7.33
C ASP A 79 -11.08 -10.57 -6.11
N ILE A 80 -9.98 -9.84 -6.20
CA ILE A 80 -8.97 -9.64 -5.15
C ILE A 80 -8.56 -8.18 -5.15
N GLY A 81 -8.43 -7.58 -3.96
CA GLY A 81 -7.95 -6.23 -3.75
C GLY A 81 -6.57 -6.19 -3.10
N ILE A 82 -5.69 -5.33 -3.61
CA ILE A 82 -4.41 -4.99 -2.97
C ILE A 82 -4.33 -3.47 -2.98
N ALA A 83 -4.43 -2.84 -1.80
CA ALA A 83 -4.08 -1.44 -1.64
C ALA A 83 -2.58 -1.32 -1.41
N ILE A 84 -1.99 -0.22 -1.88
CA ILE A 84 -0.58 0.08 -1.69
C ILE A 84 -0.51 1.53 -1.25
N GLU A 85 0.07 1.76 -0.07
CA GLU A 85 0.03 3.05 0.62
C GLU A 85 1.39 3.50 1.13
N GLY A 86 1.51 4.79 1.38
CA GLY A 86 2.59 5.36 2.18
C GLY A 86 2.31 5.15 3.67
N GLY A 87 2.79 4.03 4.23
CA GLY A 87 2.47 3.63 5.59
C GLY A 87 3.19 4.42 6.67
N ILE A 88 2.46 4.83 7.70
CA ILE A 88 3.02 5.51 8.87
C ILE A 88 4.07 4.64 9.56
N THR A 89 5.15 5.25 10.04
CA THR A 89 6.19 4.57 10.83
C THR A 89 6.15 5.00 12.29
N GLY A 90 6.45 4.06 13.21
CA GLY A 90 6.54 4.29 14.65
C GLY A 90 7.96 4.56 15.16
N ASP A 91 8.88 4.92 14.27
CA ASP A 91 10.27 5.19 14.61
C ASP A 91 10.65 6.68 14.50
N VAL A 92 9.68 7.54 14.73
CA VAL A 92 9.86 9.00 14.79
C VAL A 92 10.06 9.44 16.24
N PRO A 93 10.92 10.43 16.51
CA PRO A 93 11.10 10.93 17.87
C PRO A 93 9.80 11.40 18.51
N GLY A 94 9.46 10.83 19.65
CA GLY A 94 8.23 11.13 20.38
C GLY A 94 7.07 10.16 20.14
N ASP A 95 7.16 9.30 19.14
CA ASP A 95 6.16 8.26 18.91
C ASP A 95 6.25 7.14 19.96
N ARG A 96 5.13 6.47 20.16
CA ARG A 96 5.03 5.33 21.05
C ARG A 96 5.06 4.04 20.23
N PRO A 97 5.98 3.11 20.51
CA PRO A 97 6.11 1.86 19.74
C PRO A 97 4.83 1.00 19.71
N GLU A 98 3.94 1.19 20.67
CA GLU A 98 2.66 0.50 20.75
C GLU A 98 1.59 1.07 19.80
N GLU A 99 1.79 2.26 19.26
CA GLU A 99 0.84 2.91 18.33
C GLU A 99 1.06 2.51 16.88
N THR A 100 2.32 2.28 16.50
CA THR A 100 2.69 1.71 15.20
C THR A 100 4.06 1.02 15.32
N GLN A 101 4.23 -0.09 14.64
CA GLN A 101 5.42 -0.94 14.74
C GLN A 101 6.27 -0.93 13.47
N VAL A 102 5.73 -0.44 12.35
CA VAL A 102 6.47 -0.33 11.09
C VAL A 102 7.61 0.67 11.23
N LYS A 103 8.77 0.32 10.70
CA LYS A 103 10.01 1.12 10.77
C LYS A 103 10.57 1.34 9.38
N LEU A 104 11.16 2.52 9.19
CA LEU A 104 11.88 2.86 7.98
C LEU A 104 13.14 1.99 7.83
N GLY A 105 13.36 1.47 6.62
CA GLY A 105 14.55 0.64 6.32
C GLY A 105 14.42 -0.83 6.75
N ALA A 106 13.25 -1.27 7.20
CA ALA A 106 13.02 -2.64 7.64
C ALA A 106 12.14 -3.47 6.66
N GLY A 107 11.89 -2.94 5.47
CA GLY A 107 11.13 -3.59 4.40
C GLY A 107 9.66 -3.19 4.36
N PRO A 108 8.89 -3.75 3.41
CA PRO A 108 7.46 -3.48 3.27
C PRO A 108 6.68 -3.78 4.55
N GLY A 109 5.64 -2.99 4.78
CA GLY A 109 4.65 -3.24 5.83
C GLY A 109 3.38 -3.88 5.27
N MET A 110 2.63 -4.51 6.16
CA MET A 110 1.30 -5.05 5.90
C MET A 110 0.40 -4.68 7.08
N PHE A 111 -0.69 -3.98 6.83
CA PHE A 111 -1.65 -3.66 7.87
C PHE A 111 -2.67 -4.80 8.00
N LEU A 112 -2.81 -5.33 9.21
CA LEU A 112 -3.80 -6.37 9.52
C LEU A 112 -5.15 -5.77 9.88
N TYR A 113 -5.13 -4.57 10.40
CA TYR A 113 -6.28 -3.84 10.88
C TYR A 113 -5.99 -2.34 10.83
N ASP A 114 -6.94 -1.58 10.34
CA ASP A 114 -7.07 -0.15 10.52
C ASP A 114 -8.53 0.20 10.90
N SER A 115 -8.88 1.49 10.97
CA SER A 115 -10.24 1.88 11.38
C SER A 115 -11.33 1.53 10.36
N SER A 116 -10.97 1.17 9.14
CA SER A 116 -11.89 0.94 8.02
C SER A 116 -11.76 -0.46 7.42
N THR A 117 -10.64 -1.12 7.62
CA THR A 117 -10.31 -2.41 7.01
C THR A 117 -9.88 -3.44 8.05
N ILE A 118 -10.33 -4.68 7.86
CA ILE A 118 -9.78 -5.87 8.51
C ILE A 118 -9.24 -6.75 7.38
N ALA A 119 -7.93 -6.93 7.33
CA ALA A 119 -7.29 -7.70 6.28
C ALA A 119 -7.83 -9.15 6.22
N ASN A 120 -8.12 -9.64 5.02
CA ASN A 120 -8.56 -11.01 4.84
C ASN A 120 -7.46 -11.99 5.29
N ARG A 121 -7.78 -12.94 6.17
CA ARG A 121 -6.81 -13.87 6.78
C ARG A 121 -6.08 -14.73 5.74
N LYS A 122 -6.75 -15.16 4.67
CA LYS A 122 -6.11 -15.94 3.60
C LYS A 122 -5.16 -15.06 2.78
N MET A 123 -5.52 -13.79 2.52
CA MET A 123 -4.62 -12.81 1.91
C MET A 123 -3.39 -12.56 2.79
N VAL A 124 -3.55 -12.41 4.09
CA VAL A 124 -2.44 -12.28 5.05
C VAL A 124 -1.51 -13.50 4.97
N ALA A 125 -2.05 -14.71 4.99
CA ALA A 125 -1.26 -15.94 4.90
C ALA A 125 -0.54 -16.06 3.54
N PHE A 126 -1.22 -15.72 2.45
CA PHE A 126 -0.65 -15.70 1.10
C PHE A 126 0.50 -14.68 1.00
N THR A 127 0.32 -13.47 1.49
CA THR A 127 1.34 -12.42 1.51
C THR A 127 2.58 -12.86 2.29
N ARG A 128 2.40 -13.41 3.51
CA ARG A 128 3.49 -13.93 4.34
C ARG A 128 4.26 -15.06 3.65
N LYS A 129 3.54 -16.01 3.05
CA LYS A 129 4.13 -17.11 2.29
C LYS A 129 4.96 -16.61 1.11
N THR A 130 4.43 -15.62 0.37
CA THR A 130 5.12 -15.01 -0.77
C THR A 130 6.38 -14.27 -0.32
N ALA A 131 6.30 -13.44 0.72
CA ALA A 131 7.46 -12.73 1.27
C ALA A 131 8.55 -13.72 1.71
N THR A 132 8.18 -14.77 2.46
CA THR A 132 9.12 -15.81 2.91
C THR A 132 9.78 -16.52 1.72
N ALA A 133 9.01 -16.92 0.72
CA ALA A 133 9.54 -17.60 -0.46
C ALA A 133 10.51 -16.73 -1.29
N LYS A 134 10.36 -15.41 -1.20
CA LYS A 134 11.26 -14.43 -1.84
C LYS A 134 12.40 -13.96 -0.95
N GLY A 135 12.45 -14.37 0.30
CA GLY A 135 13.45 -13.90 1.28
C GLY A 135 13.29 -12.41 1.60
N LEU A 136 12.08 -11.87 1.45
CA LEU A 136 11.77 -10.47 1.73
C LEU A 136 11.38 -10.31 3.21
N PRO A 137 11.88 -9.27 3.89
CA PRO A 137 11.33 -8.89 5.17
C PRO A 137 9.88 -8.45 4.97
N LEU A 138 9.05 -8.66 5.98
CA LEU A 138 7.67 -8.20 6.00
C LEU A 138 7.32 -7.75 7.41
N GLN A 139 7.07 -6.48 7.55
CA GLN A 139 6.60 -5.89 8.80
C GLN A 139 5.08 -6.04 8.89
N VAL A 140 4.56 -6.05 10.09
CA VAL A 140 3.11 -6.17 10.34
C VAL A 140 2.69 -5.13 11.36
N ASP A 141 1.57 -4.49 11.11
CA ASP A 141 1.03 -3.47 12.02
C ASP A 141 -0.49 -3.54 12.18
N LEU A 142 -0.96 -2.91 13.24
CA LEU A 142 -2.36 -2.63 13.52
C LEU A 142 -2.45 -1.13 13.84
N VAL A 143 -3.10 -0.37 12.99
CA VAL A 143 -3.11 1.09 13.07
C VAL A 143 -4.53 1.57 13.39
N GLN A 144 -4.68 2.35 14.44
CA GLN A 144 -5.96 2.96 14.79
C GLN A 144 -6.07 4.38 14.23
N GLY A 145 -7.28 4.77 13.83
CA GLY A 145 -7.54 6.13 13.35
C GLY A 145 -7.16 6.38 11.90
N TYR A 146 -6.76 5.35 11.17
CA TYR A 146 -6.44 5.38 9.75
C TYR A 146 -7.46 4.59 8.93
N GLY A 147 -7.55 4.90 7.67
CA GLY A 147 -8.29 4.15 6.68
C GLY A 147 -7.65 4.37 5.32
N ASP A 148 -7.87 3.48 4.39
CA ASP A 148 -7.30 3.51 3.05
C ASP A 148 -8.25 2.89 2.02
N ASP A 149 -7.85 2.92 0.77
CA ASP A 149 -8.64 2.42 -0.36
C ASP A 149 -9.06 0.94 -0.26
N SER A 150 -8.40 0.14 0.60
CA SER A 150 -8.78 -1.25 0.85
C SER A 150 -10.19 -1.39 1.44
N ALA A 151 -10.66 -0.40 2.17
CA ALA A 151 -12.01 -0.36 2.74
C ALA A 151 -13.11 -0.45 1.68
N GLU A 152 -12.92 0.26 0.58
CA GLU A 152 -13.89 0.22 -0.53
C GLU A 152 -13.86 -1.12 -1.26
N MET A 153 -12.67 -1.71 -1.46
CA MET A 153 -12.53 -3.01 -2.10
C MET A 153 -13.15 -4.14 -1.29
N GLN A 154 -13.05 -4.10 0.05
CA GLN A 154 -13.61 -5.15 0.90
C GLN A 154 -15.12 -5.05 1.11
N THR A 155 -15.75 -3.90 0.83
CA THR A 155 -17.18 -3.67 1.14
C THR A 155 -18.07 -3.52 -0.08
N MET A 156 -17.54 -3.06 -1.20
CA MET A 156 -18.32 -2.78 -2.41
C MET A 156 -18.60 -4.06 -3.22
N ASP A 157 -19.75 -4.10 -3.89
CA ASP A 157 -20.18 -5.16 -4.81
C ASP A 157 -20.10 -6.60 -4.22
N GLY A 158 -20.41 -6.73 -2.93
CA GLY A 158 -20.33 -8.02 -2.21
C GLY A 158 -18.97 -8.28 -1.54
N GLY A 159 -18.01 -7.39 -1.74
CA GLY A 159 -16.70 -7.42 -1.13
C GLY A 159 -15.70 -8.37 -1.79
N ALA A 160 -14.45 -7.95 -1.82
CA ALA A 160 -13.33 -8.76 -2.26
C ALA A 160 -12.35 -9.04 -1.09
N PRO A 161 -11.70 -10.20 -1.04
CA PRO A 161 -10.57 -10.41 -0.16
C PRO A 161 -9.50 -9.35 -0.43
N THR A 162 -9.13 -8.60 0.61
CA THR A 162 -8.28 -7.41 0.44
C THR A 162 -7.15 -7.40 1.45
N ILE A 163 -6.03 -6.81 1.06
CA ILE A 163 -4.86 -6.55 1.88
C ILE A 163 -4.33 -5.14 1.60
N ASN A 164 -3.85 -4.47 2.64
CA ASN A 164 -3.11 -3.23 2.51
C ASN A 164 -1.62 -3.49 2.72
N LEU A 165 -0.81 -3.13 1.72
CA LEU A 165 0.66 -3.16 1.75
C LEU A 165 1.18 -1.74 1.78
N VAL A 166 2.21 -1.49 2.57
CA VAL A 166 2.73 -0.14 2.72
C VAL A 166 4.23 -0.05 2.47
N VAL A 167 4.62 1.04 1.81
CA VAL A 167 6.01 1.52 1.84
C VAL A 167 6.15 2.38 3.09
N PRO A 168 7.06 2.07 4.04
CA PRO A 168 7.24 2.87 5.24
C PRO A 168 7.59 4.33 4.94
N VAL A 169 6.85 5.26 5.51
CA VAL A 169 7.04 6.71 5.38
C VAL A 169 7.13 7.35 6.75
N ARG A 170 8.25 7.99 7.08
CA ARG A 170 8.31 8.88 8.25
C ARG A 170 7.65 10.20 7.93
N TYR A 171 6.97 10.77 8.91
CA TYR A 171 6.30 12.07 8.82
C TYR A 171 5.20 12.10 7.75
N THR A 172 4.41 11.02 7.65
CA THR A 172 3.17 10.97 6.85
C THR A 172 2.25 12.13 7.24
N HIS A 173 1.46 12.66 6.30
CA HIS A 173 0.61 13.84 6.48
C HIS A 173 1.36 15.13 6.87
N SER A 174 2.66 15.19 6.57
CA SER A 174 3.48 16.37 6.75
C SER A 174 3.96 16.92 5.40
N HIS A 175 4.43 18.17 5.41
CA HIS A 175 4.98 18.80 4.20
C HIS A 175 6.29 18.17 3.71
N ASN A 176 6.95 17.36 4.53
CA ASN A 176 8.11 16.55 4.18
C ASN A 176 7.98 15.17 4.78
N GLY A 177 8.15 14.16 3.96
CA GLY A 177 8.25 12.77 4.40
C GLY A 177 9.60 12.17 4.04
N ILE A 178 9.92 11.04 4.65
CA ILE A 178 11.14 10.30 4.36
C ILE A 178 10.77 8.86 4.00
N VAL A 179 11.26 8.39 2.85
CA VAL A 179 11.16 6.99 2.42
C VAL A 179 12.54 6.38 2.26
N ASN A 180 12.63 5.06 2.38
CA ASN A 180 13.86 4.32 2.11
C ASN A 180 13.75 3.61 0.76
N ARG A 181 14.80 3.70 -0.05
CA ARG A 181 14.85 3.09 -1.38
C ARG A 181 14.68 1.58 -1.33
N GLN A 182 15.29 0.92 -0.37
CA GLN A 182 15.21 -0.53 -0.25
C GLN A 182 13.80 -1.00 0.12
N ASP A 183 13.10 -0.25 1.01
CA ASP A 183 11.71 -0.56 1.36
C ASP A 183 10.81 -0.48 0.11
N PHE A 184 11.00 0.56 -0.71
CA PHE A 184 10.30 0.70 -1.98
C PHE A 184 10.57 -0.48 -2.92
N ASP A 185 11.86 -0.79 -3.18
CA ASP A 185 12.23 -1.88 -4.09
C ASP A 185 11.67 -3.23 -3.63
N GLN A 186 11.72 -3.50 -2.32
CA GLN A 186 11.18 -4.73 -1.72
C GLN A 186 9.65 -4.78 -1.75
N THR A 187 8.97 -3.63 -1.62
CA THR A 187 7.51 -3.57 -1.79
C THR A 187 7.13 -3.91 -3.24
N VAL A 188 7.84 -3.36 -4.22
CA VAL A 188 7.64 -3.72 -5.64
C VAL A 188 7.87 -5.22 -5.85
N ASP A 189 8.96 -5.77 -5.30
CA ASP A 189 9.27 -7.20 -5.42
C ASP A 189 8.16 -8.08 -4.84
N LEU A 190 7.61 -7.70 -3.69
CA LEU A 190 6.51 -8.41 -3.04
C LEU A 190 5.24 -8.35 -3.88
N VAL A 191 4.83 -7.15 -4.32
CA VAL A 191 3.63 -6.95 -5.14
C VAL A 191 3.72 -7.75 -6.44
N VAL A 192 4.81 -7.64 -7.18
CA VAL A 192 5.01 -8.39 -8.42
C VAL A 192 4.98 -9.89 -8.17
N ALA A 193 5.62 -10.37 -7.11
CA ALA A 193 5.61 -11.78 -6.76
C ALA A 193 4.21 -12.29 -6.42
N MET A 194 3.41 -11.50 -5.72
CA MET A 194 2.01 -11.84 -5.42
C MET A 194 1.19 -11.92 -6.71
N LEU A 195 1.27 -10.92 -7.58
CA LEU A 195 0.50 -10.85 -8.83
C LEU A 195 0.82 -12.03 -9.76
N VAL A 196 2.09 -12.40 -9.89
CA VAL A 196 2.53 -13.50 -10.78
C VAL A 196 2.15 -14.89 -10.22
N GLN A 197 2.12 -15.04 -8.89
CA GLN A 197 1.78 -16.31 -8.25
C GLN A 197 0.27 -16.58 -8.16
N MET A 198 -0.57 -15.55 -8.28
CA MET A 198 -2.02 -15.72 -8.30
C MET A 198 -2.45 -16.38 -9.61
N ASP A 199 -2.93 -17.61 -9.55
CA ASP A 199 -3.64 -18.27 -10.62
C ASP A 199 -5.14 -18.39 -10.27
N ALA A 200 -5.94 -18.94 -11.17
CA ALA A 200 -7.38 -19.08 -10.96
C ALA A 200 -7.72 -19.88 -9.68
N LYS A 201 -6.94 -20.91 -9.39
CA LYS A 201 -7.12 -21.73 -8.17
C LYS A 201 -6.81 -20.92 -6.92
N THR A 202 -5.71 -20.17 -6.92
CA THR A 202 -5.32 -19.29 -5.80
C THR A 202 -6.42 -18.25 -5.56
N VAL A 203 -6.95 -17.62 -6.61
CA VAL A 203 -8.05 -16.65 -6.47
C VAL A 203 -9.28 -17.29 -5.87
N GLU A 204 -9.68 -18.51 -6.33
CA GLU A 204 -10.81 -19.25 -5.77
C GLU A 204 -10.59 -19.57 -4.27
N GLU A 205 -9.40 -20.05 -3.90
CA GLU A 205 -9.04 -20.34 -2.51
C GLU A 205 -9.07 -19.07 -1.62
N LEU A 206 -8.62 -17.93 -2.14
CA LEU A 206 -8.64 -16.66 -1.42
C LEU A 206 -10.07 -16.13 -1.23
N ARG A 207 -10.95 -16.35 -2.19
CA ARG A 207 -12.36 -15.94 -2.15
C ARG A 207 -13.25 -16.88 -1.36
N ASP A 208 -12.79 -18.07 -1.05
CA ASP A 208 -13.55 -18.99 -0.20
C ASP A 208 -13.52 -18.50 1.25
N PHE A 209 -14.69 -18.10 1.77
CA PHE A 209 -14.87 -17.63 3.13
C PHE A 209 -15.09 -18.75 4.16
N ALA A 210 -14.93 -20.01 3.77
CA ALA A 210 -14.94 -21.10 4.72
C ALA A 210 -13.88 -20.90 5.81
N PRO A 211 -14.16 -21.27 7.07
CA PRO A 211 -13.18 -21.15 8.16
C PRO A 211 -11.87 -21.86 7.79
N VAL A 212 -10.75 -21.18 8.01
CA VAL A 212 -9.44 -21.82 7.94
C VAL A 212 -9.34 -22.79 9.12
N PRO A 213 -9.06 -24.08 8.89
CA PRO A 213 -8.94 -25.08 9.95
C PRO A 213 -7.82 -24.77 10.96
#